data_d114f2be45aed2ee2f2b09aacf0316a2
#
_entry.id   d114f2be45aed2ee2f2b09aacf0316a2
#
_cell.length_a   1.000
_cell.length_b   1.000
_cell.length_c   1.000
_cell.angle_alpha   90.00
_cell.angle_beta   90.00
_cell.angle_gamma   90.00
#
_symmetry.space_group_name_H-M   'P 1'
#
loop_
_entity.id
_entity.type
_entity.pdbx_description
1 polymer ?
#
loop_
_entity_poly.entity_id
_entity_poly.type
_entity_poly.pdbx_seq_one_letter_code
_entity_poly.pdbx_strand_id
1 'polypeptide(L)'
;MLKLSEAEIIEKLQKIDTPTISNVVATYPKSKICLKLYDAWYGNWYTDITIRCIYPDLGPRVGYVATVVFSEESGKYVGMDRWALPDHIDGTKKPTVLVAQQVFPPALKKRVGLFGEMMSTMYNALGIVAVVTDGPMRDVDAIKEIGIQYYATGVTPGHGDFFVKDVGVPVTVGGMTVMPGDMVHMDMHGVVKFPASKMAEILERAQKLLDNEASSKKIYAEPDFSYAKLKARMKKYGT
;
A
#
# COMPACT_ATOMS: atom_id res chain seq x y z
N MET A 1 24.14 -4.50 18.41
CA MET A 1 23.09 -5.15 17.60
C MET A 1 23.54 -5.15 16.15
N LEU A 2 23.53 -6.30 15.47
CA LEU A 2 23.74 -6.37 14.04
C LEU A 2 22.65 -5.54 13.37
N LYS A 3 23.04 -4.65 12.47
CA LYS A 3 22.09 -3.81 11.72
C LYS A 3 21.39 -4.71 10.71
N LEU A 4 20.05 -4.83 10.79
CA LEU A 4 19.26 -5.59 9.83
C LEU A 4 19.52 -5.08 8.41
N SER A 5 19.60 -6.00 7.46
CA SER A 5 19.59 -5.66 6.04
C SER A 5 18.20 -5.13 5.65
N GLU A 6 18.13 -4.44 4.53
CA GLU A 6 16.87 -3.92 4.00
C GLU A 6 15.86 -5.04 3.69
N ALA A 7 16.33 -6.15 3.13
CA ALA A 7 15.48 -7.32 2.85
C ALA A 7 14.87 -7.89 4.15
N GLU A 8 15.66 -8.00 5.23
CA GLU A 8 15.17 -8.45 6.53
C GLU A 8 14.14 -7.49 7.13
N ILE A 9 14.32 -6.17 6.94
CA ILE A 9 13.37 -5.17 7.40
C ILE A 9 12.03 -5.33 6.64
N ILE A 10 12.07 -5.46 5.32
CA ILE A 10 10.88 -5.65 4.47
C ILE A 10 10.16 -6.94 4.87
N GLU A 11 10.86 -8.06 5.04
CA GLU A 11 10.28 -9.33 5.49
C GLU A 11 9.58 -9.20 6.85
N LYS A 12 10.17 -8.46 7.78
CA LYS A 12 9.57 -8.22 9.09
C LYS A 12 8.35 -7.29 9.02
N LEU A 13 8.40 -6.25 8.18
CA LEU A 13 7.25 -5.37 7.94
C LEU A 13 6.05 -6.12 7.36
N GLN A 14 6.28 -7.10 6.47
CA GLN A 14 5.21 -7.94 5.92
C GLN A 14 4.51 -8.83 6.96
N LYS A 15 5.03 -8.96 8.17
CA LYS A 15 4.40 -9.69 9.29
C LYS A 15 3.55 -8.79 10.19
N ILE A 16 3.49 -7.49 9.89
CA ILE A 16 2.75 -6.48 10.63
C ILE A 16 1.54 -6.05 9.80
N ASP A 17 0.43 -5.74 10.42
CA ASP A 17 -0.74 -5.22 9.73
C ASP A 17 -0.61 -3.74 9.35
N THR A 18 -1.31 -3.33 8.30
CA THR A 18 -1.29 -1.95 7.80
C THR A 18 -1.86 -0.94 8.80
N PRO A 19 -2.89 -1.23 9.61
CA PRO A 19 -3.32 -0.36 10.70
C PRO A 19 -2.23 -0.05 11.72
N THR A 20 -1.40 -1.03 12.09
CA THR A 20 -0.25 -0.81 12.98
C THR A 20 0.76 0.14 12.35
N ILE A 21 1.08 -0.03 11.06
CA ILE A 21 1.97 0.90 10.33
C ILE A 21 1.35 2.30 10.27
N SER A 22 0.05 2.41 10.00
CA SER A 22 -0.70 3.67 10.01
C SER A 22 -0.53 4.41 11.36
N ASN A 23 -0.70 3.70 12.48
CA ASN A 23 -0.53 4.26 13.82
C ASN A 23 0.89 4.77 14.09
N VAL A 24 1.89 4.21 13.41
CA VAL A 24 3.29 4.64 13.56
C VAL A 24 3.59 5.88 12.71
N VAL A 25 3.10 5.95 11.48
CA VAL A 25 3.44 7.05 10.56
C VAL A 25 2.62 8.32 10.80
N ALA A 26 1.40 8.18 11.31
CA ALA A 26 0.50 9.30 11.59
C ALA A 26 0.98 10.21 12.75
N THR A 27 0.38 11.38 12.86
CA THR A 27 0.63 12.33 13.94
C THR A 27 -0.46 12.24 14.99
N TYR A 28 -0.18 11.54 16.09
CA TYR A 28 -1.03 11.56 17.29
C TYR A 28 -0.31 12.35 18.39
N PRO A 29 -0.77 13.56 18.77
CA PRO A 29 0.00 14.48 19.63
C PRO A 29 0.44 13.88 20.97
N LYS A 30 -0.35 12.99 21.55
CA LYS A 30 -0.05 12.33 22.83
C LYS A 30 0.75 11.04 22.72
N SER A 31 0.90 10.50 21.50
CA SER A 31 1.65 9.27 21.29
C SER A 31 3.16 9.53 21.29
N LYS A 32 3.89 8.72 22.06
CA LYS A 32 5.36 8.68 22.06
C LYS A 32 5.92 7.70 21.01
N ILE A 33 5.05 6.91 20.39
CA ILE A 33 5.44 5.85 19.45
C ILE A 33 5.41 6.37 18.00
N CYS A 34 4.43 7.20 17.66
CA CYS A 34 4.28 7.68 16.29
C CYS A 34 5.44 8.58 15.83
N LEU A 35 5.74 8.51 14.55
CA LEU A 35 6.81 9.27 13.90
C LEU A 35 6.38 10.67 13.47
N LYS A 36 5.09 10.96 13.50
CA LYS A 36 4.52 12.26 13.13
C LYS A 36 4.88 12.68 11.69
N LEU A 37 4.87 11.74 10.77
CA LEU A 37 5.20 12.01 9.37
C LEU A 37 4.03 12.67 8.63
N TYR A 38 2.78 12.33 9.02
CA TYR A 38 1.57 12.76 8.33
C TYR A 38 0.51 13.21 9.33
N ASP A 39 -0.34 14.16 8.91
CA ASP A 39 -1.52 14.50 9.68
C ASP A 39 -2.47 13.30 9.81
N ALA A 40 -3.06 13.09 10.99
CA ALA A 40 -3.91 11.92 11.24
C ALA A 40 -5.26 11.97 10.51
N TRP A 41 -5.78 13.16 10.23
CA TRP A 41 -7.12 13.38 9.68
C TRP A 41 -7.11 13.82 8.22
N TYR A 42 -6.12 14.63 7.87
CA TYR A 42 -5.98 15.22 6.54
C TYR A 42 -4.72 14.66 5.91
N GLY A 43 -4.88 13.80 4.96
CA GLY A 43 -3.68 13.26 4.39
C GLY A 43 -3.89 12.49 3.11
N ASN A 44 -2.93 12.69 2.25
CA ASN A 44 -2.78 11.96 1.00
C ASN A 44 -1.76 10.81 1.18
N TRP A 45 -1.77 10.15 2.34
CA TRP A 45 -0.76 9.15 2.69
C TRP A 45 -1.31 7.72 2.83
N TYR A 46 -2.63 7.54 2.69
CA TYR A 46 -3.29 6.22 2.64
C TYR A 46 -4.46 6.24 1.67
N THR A 47 -4.88 5.06 1.22
CA THR A 47 -6.04 4.91 0.32
C THR A 47 -7.35 4.97 1.10
N ASP A 48 -8.37 5.53 0.47
CA ASP A 48 -9.74 5.49 0.97
C ASP A 48 -10.43 4.14 0.65
N ILE A 49 -11.66 3.98 1.08
CA ILE A 49 -12.45 2.74 0.94
C ILE A 49 -12.81 2.38 -0.51
N THR A 50 -12.55 3.24 -1.48
CA THR A 50 -12.81 2.96 -2.90
C THR A 50 -11.79 2.00 -3.47
N ILE A 51 -10.59 1.93 -2.88
CA ILE A 51 -9.53 1.00 -3.26
C ILE A 51 -9.57 -0.22 -2.34
N ARG A 52 -9.84 -1.38 -2.91
CA ARG A 52 -10.06 -2.62 -2.15
C ARG A 52 -8.98 -3.64 -2.45
N CYS A 53 -8.55 -4.35 -1.43
CA CYS A 53 -7.72 -5.54 -1.56
C CYS A 53 -8.53 -6.64 -2.27
N ILE A 54 -8.04 -7.13 -3.41
CA ILE A 54 -8.72 -8.15 -4.18
C ILE A 54 -8.41 -9.56 -3.66
N TYR A 55 -7.19 -9.79 -3.17
CA TYR A 55 -6.72 -11.10 -2.70
C TYR A 55 -6.25 -11.06 -1.25
N PRO A 56 -7.16 -10.92 -0.26
CA PRO A 56 -6.76 -10.82 1.14
C PRO A 56 -5.94 -12.03 1.63
N ASP A 57 -6.15 -13.20 1.05
CA ASP A 57 -5.44 -14.43 1.40
C ASP A 57 -3.94 -14.41 1.05
N LEU A 58 -3.52 -13.55 0.12
CA LEU A 58 -2.10 -13.39 -0.22
C LEU A 58 -1.30 -12.65 0.86
N GLY A 59 -1.98 -12.11 1.85
CA GLY A 59 -1.36 -11.41 2.98
C GLY A 59 -0.73 -10.06 2.63
N PRO A 60 -0.03 -9.44 3.60
CA PRO A 60 0.55 -8.12 3.41
C PRO A 60 1.66 -8.09 2.35
N ARG A 61 1.82 -6.92 1.72
CA ARG A 61 2.95 -6.62 0.82
C ARG A 61 3.60 -5.30 1.22
N VAL A 62 4.90 -5.23 0.96
CA VAL A 62 5.71 -4.03 1.17
C VAL A 62 6.62 -3.88 -0.04
N GLY A 63 6.77 -2.67 -0.56
CA GLY A 63 7.67 -2.47 -1.70
C GLY A 63 7.87 -1.01 -2.08
N TYR A 64 8.84 -0.80 -2.97
CA TYR A 64 9.15 0.48 -3.57
C TYR A 64 8.16 0.82 -4.68
N VAL A 65 7.72 2.07 -4.72
CA VAL A 65 6.73 2.54 -5.68
C VAL A 65 7.35 2.81 -7.04
N ALA A 66 6.84 2.13 -8.06
CA ALA A 66 6.89 2.58 -9.45
C ALA A 66 5.52 3.21 -9.80
N THR A 67 5.51 4.30 -10.55
CA THR A 67 4.29 5.03 -10.88
C THR A 67 4.02 5.07 -12.37
N VAL A 68 2.74 5.01 -12.74
CA VAL A 68 2.29 5.12 -14.13
C VAL A 68 0.95 5.86 -14.20
N VAL A 69 0.75 6.62 -15.25
CA VAL A 69 -0.52 7.24 -15.63
C VAL A 69 -1.00 6.61 -16.94
N PHE A 70 -2.22 6.07 -16.92
CA PHE A 70 -2.91 5.57 -18.10
C PHE A 70 -4.00 6.54 -18.55
N SER A 71 -4.19 6.63 -19.87
CA SER A 71 -5.27 7.42 -20.50
C SER A 71 -5.89 6.65 -21.66
N GLU A 72 -7.09 7.06 -22.06
CA GLU A 72 -7.69 6.61 -23.32
C GLU A 72 -6.93 7.20 -24.51
N GLU A 73 -6.95 6.48 -25.63
CA GLU A 73 -6.49 7.00 -26.89
C GLU A 73 -7.39 8.16 -27.33
N SER A 74 -6.86 9.36 -27.26
CA SER A 74 -7.49 10.54 -27.84
C SER A 74 -6.49 11.20 -28.75
N GLY A 75 -6.88 11.62 -29.93
CA GLY A 75 -5.98 12.29 -30.89
C GLY A 75 -5.27 13.54 -30.37
N LYS A 76 -5.36 13.83 -29.06
CA LYS A 76 -4.70 14.92 -28.35
C LYS A 76 -3.37 14.50 -27.68
N TYR A 77 -3.15 13.21 -27.48
CA TYR A 77 -1.95 12.72 -26.80
C TYR A 77 -1.29 11.62 -27.60
N VAL A 78 -0.01 11.72 -27.80
CA VAL A 78 0.83 10.64 -28.28
C VAL A 78 1.27 9.86 -27.05
N GLY A 79 0.93 8.57 -26.97
CA GLY A 79 1.38 7.71 -25.88
C GLY A 79 2.89 7.60 -25.83
N MET A 80 3.42 7.24 -24.68
CA MET A 80 4.85 6.88 -24.54
C MET A 80 5.18 5.63 -25.35
N ASP A 81 6.46 5.44 -25.65
CA ASP A 81 6.95 4.20 -26.23
C ASP A 81 6.52 2.99 -25.38
N ARG A 82 6.23 1.86 -26.03
CA ARG A 82 5.72 0.64 -25.37
C ARG A 82 6.67 0.08 -24.30
N TRP A 83 7.95 0.43 -24.35
CA TRP A 83 8.96 -0.01 -23.37
C TRP A 83 9.09 0.91 -22.15
N ALA A 84 8.52 2.12 -22.23
CA ALA A 84 8.66 3.11 -21.16
C ALA A 84 8.24 2.59 -19.78
N LEU A 85 7.12 1.86 -19.70
CA LEU A 85 6.68 1.28 -18.42
C LEU A 85 7.50 0.08 -18.00
N PRO A 86 7.80 -0.93 -18.84
CA PRO A 86 8.74 -2.00 -18.51
C PRO A 86 10.09 -1.50 -18.02
N ASP A 87 10.71 -0.54 -18.72
CA ASP A 87 12.00 0.05 -18.35
C ASP A 87 11.93 0.76 -17.00
N HIS A 88 10.83 1.50 -16.73
CA HIS A 88 10.63 2.17 -15.45
C HIS A 88 10.46 1.15 -14.31
N ILE A 89 9.74 0.05 -14.54
CA ILE A 89 9.58 -1.03 -13.55
C ILE A 89 10.93 -1.71 -13.30
N ASP A 90 11.68 -2.04 -14.34
CA ASP A 90 12.98 -2.71 -14.22
C ASP A 90 13.99 -1.85 -13.45
N GLY A 91 14.02 -0.55 -13.72
CA GLY A 91 14.85 0.43 -13.02
C GLY A 91 14.43 0.74 -11.58
N THR A 92 13.24 0.30 -11.15
CA THR A 92 12.76 0.51 -9.76
C THR A 92 13.33 -0.56 -8.84
N LYS A 93 13.71 -0.15 -7.62
CA LYS A 93 14.23 -1.03 -6.57
C LYS A 93 13.20 -2.09 -6.17
N LYS A 94 13.68 -3.32 -5.92
CA LYS A 94 12.82 -4.48 -5.60
C LYS A 94 12.70 -4.69 -4.07
N PRO A 95 11.58 -5.24 -3.59
CA PRO A 95 10.35 -5.57 -4.33
C PRO A 95 9.62 -4.31 -4.78
N THR A 96 8.99 -4.35 -5.96
CA THR A 96 8.32 -3.18 -6.56
C THR A 96 6.80 -3.28 -6.42
N VAL A 97 6.16 -2.16 -6.11
CA VAL A 97 4.72 -1.97 -6.17
C VAL A 97 4.40 -0.96 -7.28
N LEU A 98 3.59 -1.36 -8.24
CA LEU A 98 3.12 -0.48 -9.30
C LEU A 98 1.88 0.29 -8.81
N VAL A 99 1.98 1.62 -8.75
CA VAL A 99 0.83 2.50 -8.47
C VAL A 99 0.39 3.18 -9.76
N ALA A 100 -0.82 2.84 -10.21
CA ALA A 100 -1.34 3.19 -11.53
C ALA A 100 -2.56 4.11 -11.41
N GLN A 101 -2.40 5.36 -11.83
CA GLN A 101 -3.49 6.31 -11.94
C GLN A 101 -4.13 6.24 -13.31
N GLN A 102 -5.47 6.19 -13.36
CA GLN A 102 -6.25 6.21 -14.60
C GLN A 102 -6.88 7.60 -14.78
N VAL A 103 -6.47 8.31 -15.81
CA VAL A 103 -7.02 9.64 -16.16
C VAL A 103 -8.08 9.54 -17.27
N PHE A 104 -8.92 8.54 -17.19
CA PHE A 104 -10.08 8.37 -18.06
C PHE A 104 -11.26 9.27 -17.65
N PRO A 105 -12.15 9.63 -18.58
CA PRO A 105 -13.46 10.17 -18.22
C PRO A 105 -14.18 9.26 -17.22
N PRO A 106 -14.89 9.79 -16.20
CA PRO A 106 -15.48 9.00 -15.12
C PRO A 106 -16.39 7.84 -15.58
N ALA A 107 -17.09 8.01 -16.69
CA ALA A 107 -17.95 6.97 -17.26
C ALA A 107 -17.14 5.78 -17.83
N LEU A 108 -15.97 6.05 -18.43
CA LEU A 108 -15.08 5.04 -18.98
C LEU A 108 -14.27 4.37 -17.87
N LYS A 109 -13.76 5.14 -16.91
CA LYS A 109 -12.91 4.65 -15.81
C LYS A 109 -13.49 3.43 -15.09
N LYS A 110 -14.81 3.40 -14.90
CA LYS A 110 -15.52 2.27 -14.25
C LYS A 110 -15.61 1.02 -15.13
N ARG A 111 -15.26 1.10 -16.41
CA ARG A 111 -15.41 0.02 -17.40
C ARG A 111 -14.09 -0.46 -17.97
N VAL A 112 -12.97 0.13 -17.58
CA VAL A 112 -11.65 -0.14 -18.14
C VAL A 112 -10.83 -0.94 -17.13
N GLY A 113 -10.89 -2.27 -17.24
CA GLY A 113 -10.06 -3.21 -16.48
C GLY A 113 -8.69 -3.34 -17.15
N LEU A 114 -7.78 -2.40 -16.87
CA LEU A 114 -6.45 -2.35 -17.49
C LEU A 114 -5.62 -3.59 -17.26
N PHE A 115 -5.65 -4.09 -16.02
CA PHE A 115 -4.77 -5.16 -15.58
C PHE A 115 -5.47 -6.50 -15.73
N GLY A 116 -4.90 -7.33 -16.60
CA GLY A 116 -5.28 -8.72 -16.81
C GLY A 116 -4.09 -9.65 -16.66
N GLU A 117 -4.31 -10.94 -16.92
CA GLU A 117 -3.33 -12.02 -16.72
C GLU A 117 -2.00 -11.75 -17.42
N MET A 118 -2.01 -11.43 -18.72
CA MET A 118 -0.79 -11.27 -19.51
C MET A 118 0.09 -10.13 -19.01
N MET A 119 -0.50 -8.97 -18.68
CA MET A 119 0.23 -7.85 -18.10
C MET A 119 0.78 -8.21 -16.71
N SER A 120 -0.03 -8.86 -15.89
CA SER A 120 0.36 -9.28 -14.55
C SER A 120 1.51 -10.30 -14.58
N THR A 121 1.48 -11.25 -15.50
CA THR A 121 2.57 -12.22 -15.71
C THR A 121 3.88 -11.52 -16.06
N MET A 122 3.85 -10.58 -17.00
CA MET A 122 5.03 -9.79 -17.37
C MET A 122 5.54 -8.96 -16.18
N TYR A 123 4.64 -8.29 -15.45
CA TYR A 123 5.03 -7.46 -14.30
C TYR A 123 5.60 -8.28 -13.16
N ASN A 124 5.05 -9.47 -12.90
CA ASN A 124 5.62 -10.40 -11.93
C ASN A 124 7.07 -10.79 -12.28
N ALA A 125 7.32 -11.10 -13.56
CA ALA A 125 8.66 -11.40 -14.04
C ALA A 125 9.64 -10.22 -13.88
N LEU A 126 9.13 -8.98 -13.88
CA LEU A 126 9.90 -7.76 -13.61
C LEU A 126 9.99 -7.42 -12.10
N GLY A 127 9.49 -8.27 -11.20
CA GLY A 127 9.60 -8.11 -9.76
C GLY A 127 8.52 -7.23 -9.11
N ILE A 128 7.36 -7.04 -9.78
CA ILE A 128 6.17 -6.45 -9.17
C ILE A 128 5.54 -7.46 -8.21
N VAL A 129 5.34 -7.06 -6.96
CA VAL A 129 4.68 -7.87 -5.92
C VAL A 129 3.23 -7.44 -5.67
N ALA A 130 2.88 -6.24 -6.06
CA ALA A 130 1.52 -5.71 -5.97
C ALA A 130 1.25 -4.59 -6.97
N VAL A 131 -0.04 -4.40 -7.30
CA VAL A 131 -0.55 -3.29 -8.11
C VAL A 131 -1.62 -2.55 -7.31
N VAL A 132 -1.57 -1.22 -7.33
CA VAL A 132 -2.59 -0.33 -6.74
C VAL A 132 -3.13 0.58 -7.84
N THR A 133 -4.45 0.54 -8.09
CA THR A 133 -5.07 1.33 -9.18
C THR A 133 -6.42 1.90 -8.78
N ASP A 134 -6.76 3.04 -9.33
CA ASP A 134 -8.06 3.72 -9.16
C ASP A 134 -9.08 3.36 -10.25
N GLY A 135 -8.86 2.25 -10.94
CA GLY A 135 -9.80 1.60 -11.84
C GLY A 135 -10.02 0.14 -11.49
N PRO A 136 -10.91 -0.56 -12.22
CA PRO A 136 -11.11 -1.99 -12.06
C PRO A 136 -9.98 -2.81 -12.69
N MET A 137 -9.93 -4.10 -12.35
CA MET A 137 -9.08 -5.11 -12.98
C MET A 137 -9.92 -6.22 -13.61
N ARG A 138 -9.28 -7.21 -14.24
CA ARG A 138 -9.91 -8.41 -14.80
C ARG A 138 -9.04 -9.66 -14.61
N ASP A 139 -9.50 -10.82 -15.05
CA ASP A 139 -8.79 -12.11 -15.01
C ASP A 139 -8.38 -12.52 -13.57
N VAL A 140 -9.32 -12.35 -12.63
CA VAL A 140 -9.08 -12.41 -11.18
C VAL A 140 -8.45 -13.74 -10.74
N ASP A 141 -8.97 -14.88 -11.23
CA ASP A 141 -8.50 -16.20 -10.80
C ASP A 141 -7.09 -16.47 -11.31
N ALA A 142 -6.81 -16.17 -12.60
CA ALA A 142 -5.49 -16.34 -13.18
C ALA A 142 -4.42 -15.47 -12.50
N ILE A 143 -4.76 -14.22 -12.15
CA ILE A 143 -3.84 -13.32 -11.44
C ILE A 143 -3.59 -13.81 -10.00
N LYS A 144 -4.57 -14.40 -9.34
CA LYS A 144 -4.39 -14.99 -8.01
C LYS A 144 -3.31 -16.09 -8.03
N GLU A 145 -3.31 -16.93 -9.06
CA GLU A 145 -2.31 -17.99 -9.24
C GLU A 145 -0.90 -17.46 -9.47
N ILE A 146 -0.76 -16.29 -10.11
CA ILE A 146 0.53 -15.59 -10.28
C ILE A 146 1.07 -15.10 -8.93
N GLY A 147 0.20 -14.80 -7.95
CA GLY A 147 0.59 -14.38 -6.61
C GLY A 147 0.86 -12.88 -6.46
N ILE A 148 0.52 -12.06 -7.46
CA ILE A 148 0.55 -10.60 -7.36
C ILE A 148 -0.68 -10.11 -6.59
N GLN A 149 -0.46 -9.29 -5.57
CA GLN A 149 -1.54 -8.65 -4.83
C GLN A 149 -2.13 -7.48 -5.63
N TYR A 150 -3.44 -7.32 -5.62
CA TYR A 150 -4.13 -6.22 -6.29
C TYR A 150 -4.99 -5.40 -5.35
N TYR A 151 -4.91 -4.08 -5.54
CA TYR A 151 -5.75 -3.08 -4.91
C TYR A 151 -6.42 -2.25 -5.99
N ALA A 152 -7.72 -2.41 -6.14
CA ALA A 152 -8.50 -1.86 -7.25
C ALA A 152 -9.89 -1.42 -6.79
N THR A 153 -10.62 -0.72 -7.66
CA THR A 153 -12.01 -0.32 -7.37
C THR A 153 -13.01 -1.46 -7.56
N GLY A 154 -12.59 -2.58 -8.15
CA GLY A 154 -13.40 -3.76 -8.42
C GLY A 154 -12.93 -4.50 -9.67
N VAL A 155 -13.87 -5.22 -10.32
CA VAL A 155 -13.59 -6.05 -11.50
C VAL A 155 -14.53 -5.72 -12.65
N THR A 156 -14.07 -5.87 -13.90
CA THR A 156 -14.84 -5.68 -15.12
C THR A 156 -14.28 -6.54 -16.25
N PRO A 157 -15.08 -7.05 -17.20
CA PRO A 157 -14.57 -7.92 -18.26
C PRO A 157 -13.82 -7.17 -19.38
N GLY A 158 -14.12 -5.88 -19.61
CA GLY A 158 -13.57 -5.11 -20.73
C GLY A 158 -12.39 -4.23 -20.32
N HIS A 159 -11.54 -3.86 -21.29
CA HIS A 159 -10.42 -2.94 -21.03
C HIS A 159 -10.38 -1.71 -21.98
N GLY A 160 -11.08 -1.74 -23.11
CA GLY A 160 -11.00 -0.65 -24.11
C GLY A 160 -9.58 -0.46 -24.67
N ASP A 161 -9.40 0.59 -25.45
CA ASP A 161 -8.09 1.03 -25.89
C ASP A 161 -7.50 2.03 -24.89
N PHE A 162 -6.21 1.88 -24.60
CA PHE A 162 -5.49 2.73 -23.66
C PHE A 162 -4.02 2.80 -23.99
N PHE A 163 -3.37 3.82 -23.49
CA PHE A 163 -1.92 3.99 -23.61
C PHE A 163 -1.28 4.45 -22.30
N VAL A 164 0.01 4.26 -22.17
CA VAL A 164 0.83 4.85 -21.10
C VAL A 164 1.02 6.33 -21.42
N LYS A 165 0.47 7.20 -20.57
CA LYS A 165 0.59 8.64 -20.72
C LYS A 165 1.90 9.15 -20.10
N ASP A 166 2.21 8.73 -18.88
CA ASP A 166 3.42 9.12 -18.15
C ASP A 166 3.89 7.98 -17.24
N VAL A 167 5.19 7.89 -17.00
CA VAL A 167 5.82 7.03 -15.99
C VAL A 167 6.76 7.84 -15.11
N GLY A 168 7.00 7.37 -13.89
CA GLY A 168 7.96 8.03 -13.00
C GLY A 168 7.52 9.43 -12.52
N VAL A 169 6.24 9.74 -12.59
CA VAL A 169 5.63 11.01 -12.11
C VAL A 169 4.81 10.77 -10.84
N PRO A 170 4.54 11.80 -10.03
CA PRO A 170 3.62 11.67 -8.91
C PRO A 170 2.23 11.26 -9.38
N VAL A 171 1.60 10.31 -8.66
CA VAL A 171 0.24 9.83 -8.96
C VAL A 171 -0.64 9.84 -7.70
N THR A 172 -1.95 9.97 -7.91
CA THR A 172 -2.94 9.93 -6.82
C THR A 172 -3.95 8.82 -7.09
N VAL A 173 -4.05 7.86 -6.15
CA VAL A 173 -4.96 6.71 -6.23
C VAL A 173 -5.71 6.58 -4.90
N GLY A 174 -7.04 6.60 -4.92
CA GLY A 174 -7.86 6.53 -3.72
C GLY A 174 -7.50 7.59 -2.66
N GLY A 175 -7.21 8.81 -3.09
CA GLY A 175 -6.80 9.89 -2.20
C GLY A 175 -5.33 9.85 -1.76
N MET A 176 -4.63 8.73 -1.92
CA MET A 176 -3.20 8.60 -1.60
C MET A 176 -2.36 9.14 -2.77
N THR A 177 -1.50 10.12 -2.50
CA THR A 177 -0.51 10.62 -3.48
C THR A 177 0.86 10.01 -3.18
N VAL A 178 1.48 9.37 -4.16
CA VAL A 178 2.81 8.78 -4.04
C VAL A 178 3.78 9.34 -5.06
N MET A 179 5.05 9.32 -4.69
CA MET A 179 6.18 9.64 -5.57
C MET A 179 6.91 8.36 -5.96
N PRO A 180 7.56 8.31 -7.14
CA PRO A 180 8.50 7.23 -7.45
C PRO A 180 9.54 7.07 -6.34
N GLY A 181 9.76 5.83 -5.89
CA GLY A 181 10.72 5.51 -4.83
C GLY A 181 10.19 5.65 -3.39
N ASP A 182 8.96 6.15 -3.17
CA ASP A 182 8.28 5.98 -1.89
C ASP A 182 8.16 4.49 -1.57
N MET A 183 7.99 4.15 -0.31
CA MET A 183 7.55 2.80 0.09
C MET A 183 6.08 2.79 0.45
N VAL A 184 5.45 1.66 0.17
CA VAL A 184 4.08 1.38 0.60
C VAL A 184 4.03 0.08 1.36
N HIS A 185 3.16 0.07 2.38
CA HIS A 185 2.73 -1.13 3.10
C HIS A 185 1.24 -1.33 2.85
N MET A 186 0.82 -2.56 2.65
CA MET A 186 -0.55 -2.84 2.28
C MET A 186 -1.01 -4.21 2.74
N ASP A 187 -2.27 -4.30 3.15
CA ASP A 187 -2.98 -5.53 3.47
C ASP A 187 -4.48 -5.40 3.16
N MET A 188 -5.32 -6.27 3.74
CA MET A 188 -6.77 -6.23 3.54
C MET A 188 -7.44 -4.89 3.92
N HIS A 189 -6.78 -4.05 4.71
CA HIS A 189 -7.31 -2.75 5.15
C HIS A 189 -7.01 -1.61 4.17
N GLY A 190 -6.12 -1.82 3.19
CA GLY A 190 -5.73 -0.81 2.21
C GLY A 190 -4.22 -0.59 2.13
N VAL A 191 -3.83 0.59 1.68
CA VAL A 191 -2.43 0.94 1.39
C VAL A 191 -2.03 2.19 2.16
N VAL A 192 -0.85 2.17 2.76
CA VAL A 192 -0.22 3.29 3.47
C VAL A 192 1.17 3.53 2.90
N LYS A 193 1.51 4.78 2.60
CA LYS A 193 2.86 5.15 2.16
C LYS A 193 3.74 5.65 3.29
N PHE A 194 5.06 5.57 3.08
CA PHE A 194 6.06 6.22 3.91
C PHE A 194 7.38 6.40 3.15
N PRO A 195 8.27 7.32 3.59
CA PRO A 195 9.59 7.47 2.99
C PRO A 195 10.46 6.23 3.22
N ALA A 196 11.13 5.72 2.18
CA ALA A 196 11.98 4.54 2.26
C ALA A 196 13.07 4.66 3.36
N SER A 197 13.60 5.86 3.58
CA SER A 197 14.59 6.15 4.62
C SER A 197 14.09 5.91 6.05
N LYS A 198 12.77 5.78 6.25
CA LYS A 198 12.14 5.58 7.56
C LYS A 198 11.77 4.14 7.87
N MET A 199 11.96 3.18 6.94
CA MET A 199 11.47 1.80 7.11
C MET A 199 12.03 1.11 8.37
N ALA A 200 13.31 1.30 8.72
CA ALA A 200 13.89 0.70 9.90
C ALA A 200 13.30 1.28 11.20
N GLU A 201 13.11 2.60 11.25
CA GLU A 201 12.49 3.27 12.39
C GLU A 201 10.99 2.89 12.53
N ILE A 202 10.29 2.73 11.39
CA ILE A 202 8.90 2.27 11.37
C ILE A 202 8.80 0.85 11.94
N LEU A 203 9.67 -0.07 11.51
CA LEU A 203 9.71 -1.43 12.04
C LEU A 203 9.92 -1.45 13.57
N GLU A 204 10.89 -0.69 14.06
CA GLU A 204 11.17 -0.60 15.51
C GLU A 204 9.95 -0.09 16.28
N ARG A 205 9.31 0.98 15.79
CA ARG A 205 8.13 1.59 16.44
C ARG A 205 6.91 0.68 16.38
N ALA A 206 6.69 0.01 15.25
CA ALA A 206 5.60 -0.94 15.08
C ALA A 206 5.74 -2.13 16.04
N GLN A 207 6.94 -2.70 16.17
CA GLN A 207 7.20 -3.77 17.13
C GLN A 207 6.91 -3.31 18.56
N LYS A 208 7.38 -2.12 18.93
CA LYS A 208 7.10 -1.55 20.26
C LYS A 208 5.61 -1.32 20.51
N LEU A 209 4.85 -0.91 19.49
CA LEU A 209 3.40 -0.77 19.59
C LEU A 209 2.75 -2.12 19.85
N LEU A 210 3.09 -3.14 19.08
CA LEU A 210 2.57 -4.50 19.23
C LEU A 210 2.89 -5.09 20.62
N ASP A 211 4.09 -4.88 21.14
CA ASP A 211 4.49 -5.35 22.48
C ASP A 211 3.65 -4.68 23.58
N ASN A 212 3.40 -3.37 23.45
CA ASN A 212 2.53 -2.63 24.37
C ASN A 212 1.07 -3.11 24.32
N GLU A 213 0.55 -3.35 23.12
CA GLU A 213 -0.80 -3.88 22.93
C GLU A 213 -0.92 -5.31 23.50
N ALA A 214 0.05 -6.17 23.23
CA ALA A 214 0.08 -7.53 23.77
C ALA A 214 0.08 -7.52 25.30
N SER A 215 0.84 -6.61 25.91
CA SER A 215 0.86 -6.41 27.37
C SER A 215 -0.51 -5.95 27.89
N SER A 216 -1.18 -5.07 27.18
CA SER A 216 -2.52 -4.59 27.56
C SER A 216 -3.57 -5.69 27.41
N LYS A 217 -3.53 -6.47 26.31
CA LYS A 217 -4.43 -7.59 26.08
C LYS A 217 -4.34 -8.66 27.17
N LYS A 218 -3.12 -8.96 27.67
CA LYS A 218 -2.93 -9.89 28.80
C LYS A 218 -3.71 -9.45 30.04
N ILE A 219 -3.72 -8.15 30.35
CA ILE A 219 -4.40 -7.60 31.51
C ILE A 219 -5.92 -7.67 31.34
N TYR A 220 -6.41 -7.37 30.13
CA TYR A 220 -7.85 -7.47 29.85
C TYR A 220 -8.37 -8.90 29.90
N ALA A 221 -7.50 -9.89 29.73
CA ALA A 221 -7.80 -11.31 29.81
C ALA A 221 -7.71 -11.89 31.25
N GLU A 222 -7.29 -11.10 32.26
CA GLU A 222 -7.21 -11.57 33.65
C GLU A 222 -8.61 -11.96 34.16
N PRO A 223 -8.77 -13.10 34.85
CA PRO A 223 -10.10 -13.56 35.35
C PRO A 223 -10.78 -12.57 36.31
N ASP A 224 -9.95 -11.78 37.01
CA ASP A 224 -10.41 -10.77 38.00
C ASP A 224 -10.35 -9.35 37.42
N PHE A 225 -10.26 -9.20 36.07
CA PHE A 225 -10.29 -7.90 35.41
C PHE A 225 -11.53 -7.10 35.79
N SER A 226 -11.36 -5.84 36.12
CA SER A 226 -12.45 -4.91 36.43
C SER A 226 -12.13 -3.49 35.93
N TYR A 227 -13.18 -2.72 35.72
CA TYR A 227 -13.04 -1.29 35.37
C TYR A 227 -12.26 -0.49 36.41
N ALA A 228 -12.39 -0.84 37.69
CA ALA A 228 -11.65 -0.20 38.78
C ALA A 228 -10.13 -0.45 38.64
N LYS A 229 -9.72 -1.69 38.34
CA LYS A 229 -8.31 -2.03 38.05
C LYS A 229 -7.78 -1.29 36.83
N LEU A 230 -8.54 -1.23 35.74
CA LEU A 230 -8.17 -0.48 34.54
C LEU A 230 -7.93 0.99 34.88
N LYS A 231 -8.86 1.62 35.59
CA LYS A 231 -8.80 3.02 35.98
C LYS A 231 -7.60 3.36 36.89
N ALA A 232 -7.32 2.47 37.85
CA ALA A 232 -6.14 2.62 38.72
C ALA A 232 -4.83 2.55 37.94
N ARG A 233 -4.74 1.64 36.95
CA ARG A 233 -3.58 1.49 36.08
C ARG A 233 -3.36 2.68 35.16
N MET A 234 -4.42 3.18 34.51
CA MET A 234 -4.33 4.36 33.63
C MET A 234 -3.83 5.58 34.41
N LYS A 235 -4.27 5.78 35.66
CA LYS A 235 -3.74 6.82 36.56
C LYS A 235 -2.25 6.66 36.85
N LYS A 236 -1.76 5.41 37.01
CA LYS A 236 -0.35 5.13 37.33
C LYS A 236 0.58 5.39 36.15
N TYR A 237 0.14 5.20 34.91
CA TYR A 237 0.94 5.30 33.68
C TYR A 237 0.68 6.57 32.87
N GLY A 238 -0.19 7.47 33.35
CA GLY A 238 -0.33 8.84 32.79
C GLY A 238 -0.90 8.91 31.38
N THR A 239 -1.86 8.06 31.05
CA THR A 239 -2.65 8.14 29.80
C THR A 239 -4.04 8.68 30.10
#